data_66427a4446722386cba588348b1702fa
#
_entry.id   66427a4446722386cba588348b1702fa
#
_cell.length_a   1.000
_cell.length_b   1.000
_cell.length_c   1.000
_cell.angle_alpha   90.00
_cell.angle_beta   90.00
_cell.angle_gamma   90.00
#
_symmetry.space_group_name_H-M   'P 1'
#
loop_
_entity.id
_entity.type
_entity.pdbx_description
1 polymer ?
#
loop_
_entity_poly.entity_id
_entity_poly.type
_entity_poly.pdbx_seq_one_letter_code
_entity_poly.pdbx_strand_id
1 'polypeptide(L)'
;MHVKRPRTPERPLDPLPTLKLKISVIILAAVAVTVGVFFVGLKAGLWPSVAGVLSGLVALAVVWVLARGLTSPLREMVAATEAMARGDFTARVTAISHDEIGTLAHAFNQMAAELAETDRLRRDLVANVSHELRTPIAALQAVLENLVDGVGKADPETLSTMLAQVERLGRLVQQLLDLSRLESGTLPLDRDLFDVRPMIEHAIRESQLHAPDVYFATEVVPRDFRLEADSERLHQVVANFVENAVRHSPPKGRVCVRAIAAPDGGARLEVSDEGPGIPDGEVTRVFERFYRADSARSSSDGGAGLGLAIARWIVELHGGDIRVARNEPHGCRMVATIPGRVELSALPTPELIN
;
A
#
# COMPACT_ATOMS: atom_id res chain seq x y z
N MET A 1 3.77 -19.72 16.74
CA MET A 1 2.95 -20.33 17.79
C MET A 1 1.53 -20.42 17.26
N HIS A 2 1.10 -21.60 16.74
CA HIS A 2 -0.23 -21.80 16.16
C HIS A 2 -1.28 -21.80 17.29
N VAL A 3 -1.99 -20.69 17.45
CA VAL A 3 -3.17 -20.64 18.34
C VAL A 3 -4.27 -21.48 17.70
N LYS A 4 -4.51 -22.64 18.29
CA LYS A 4 -5.62 -23.54 17.92
C LYS A 4 -6.93 -22.81 18.23
N ARG A 5 -7.59 -22.25 17.20
CA ARG A 5 -8.91 -21.59 17.36
C ARG A 5 -9.90 -22.62 17.95
N PRO A 6 -10.68 -22.27 18.98
CA PRO A 6 -11.71 -23.15 19.50
C PRO A 6 -12.71 -23.42 18.37
N ARG A 7 -13.00 -24.71 18.11
CA ARG A 7 -14.08 -25.12 17.22
C ARG A 7 -15.39 -24.67 17.86
N THR A 8 -16.00 -23.65 17.30
CA THR A 8 -17.38 -23.29 17.63
C THR A 8 -18.27 -24.47 17.22
N PRO A 9 -19.20 -24.93 18.09
CA PRO A 9 -20.07 -26.02 17.73
C PRO A 9 -20.93 -25.66 16.53
N GLU A 10 -20.96 -26.55 15.53
CA GLU A 10 -21.81 -26.41 14.36
C GLU A 10 -23.27 -26.30 14.80
N ARG A 11 -23.98 -25.32 14.30
CA ARG A 11 -25.40 -25.13 14.60
C ARG A 11 -26.23 -26.11 13.75
N PRO A 12 -27.36 -26.63 14.23
CA PRO A 12 -28.12 -27.68 13.53
C PRO A 12 -28.54 -27.32 12.07
N LEU A 13 -28.63 -26.02 11.76
CA LEU A 13 -29.08 -25.53 10.44
C LEU A 13 -27.94 -25.01 9.56
N ASP A 14 -26.69 -25.04 10.01
CA ASP A 14 -25.52 -24.52 9.24
C ASP A 14 -25.29 -25.23 7.89
N PRO A 15 -25.54 -26.54 7.72
CA PRO A 15 -25.35 -27.21 6.43
C PRO A 15 -26.39 -26.85 5.36
N LEU A 16 -27.49 -26.14 5.70
CA LEU A 16 -28.52 -25.78 4.73
C LEU A 16 -28.07 -24.59 3.87
N PRO A 17 -28.17 -24.69 2.50
CA PRO A 17 -27.53 -23.76 1.58
C PRO A 17 -28.24 -22.40 1.42
N THR A 18 -29.49 -22.25 1.90
CA THR A 18 -30.24 -21.00 1.76
C THR A 18 -31.02 -20.67 3.03
N LEU A 19 -31.14 -19.37 3.32
CA LEU A 19 -31.94 -18.85 4.43
C LEU A 19 -33.43 -19.25 4.30
N LYS A 20 -33.95 -19.25 3.06
CA LYS A 20 -35.33 -19.71 2.79
C LYS A 20 -35.54 -21.15 3.20
N LEU A 21 -34.58 -22.03 2.89
CA LEU A 21 -34.66 -23.45 3.26
C LEU A 21 -34.59 -23.63 4.77
N LYS A 22 -33.73 -22.88 5.46
CA LYS A 22 -33.66 -22.88 6.93
C LYS A 22 -34.99 -22.48 7.56
N ILE A 23 -35.61 -21.40 7.10
CA ILE A 23 -36.93 -20.94 7.56
C ILE A 23 -38.00 -22.01 7.27
N SER A 24 -37.99 -22.58 6.08
CA SER A 24 -38.94 -23.64 5.71
C SER A 24 -38.81 -24.87 6.62
N VAL A 25 -37.60 -25.30 6.93
CA VAL A 25 -37.32 -26.39 7.84
C VAL A 25 -37.80 -26.08 9.27
N ILE A 26 -37.58 -24.85 9.73
CA ILE A 26 -38.07 -24.41 11.06
C ILE A 26 -39.58 -24.47 11.13
N ILE A 27 -40.28 -23.96 10.10
CA ILE A 27 -41.76 -23.99 10.06
C ILE A 27 -42.27 -25.44 10.00
N LEU A 28 -41.68 -26.25 9.13
CA LEU A 28 -42.06 -27.67 9.01
C LEU A 28 -41.84 -28.44 10.31
N ALA A 29 -40.72 -28.23 10.99
CA ALA A 29 -40.42 -28.85 12.27
C ALA A 29 -41.42 -28.40 13.35
N ALA A 30 -41.74 -27.09 13.40
CA ALA A 30 -42.75 -26.58 14.34
C ALA A 30 -44.12 -27.20 14.12
N VAL A 31 -44.57 -27.31 12.88
CA VAL A 31 -45.86 -27.94 12.50
C VAL A 31 -45.84 -29.44 12.88
N ALA A 32 -44.77 -30.18 12.53
CA ALA A 32 -44.64 -31.59 12.83
C ALA A 32 -44.66 -31.86 14.34
N VAL A 33 -43.92 -31.05 15.13
CA VAL A 33 -43.91 -31.13 16.59
C VAL A 33 -45.26 -30.82 17.17
N THR A 34 -45.96 -29.78 16.70
CA THR A 34 -47.29 -29.40 17.16
C THR A 34 -48.29 -30.58 16.98
N VAL A 35 -48.33 -31.14 15.76
CA VAL A 35 -49.19 -32.27 15.42
C VAL A 35 -48.83 -33.51 16.26
N GLY A 36 -47.55 -33.84 16.34
CA GLY A 36 -47.06 -34.99 17.10
C GLY A 36 -47.41 -34.93 18.57
N VAL A 37 -47.10 -33.81 19.26
CA VAL A 37 -47.40 -33.60 20.70
C VAL A 37 -48.90 -33.60 20.93
N PHE A 38 -49.70 -33.00 20.06
CA PHE A 38 -51.13 -32.99 20.16
C PHE A 38 -51.71 -34.41 20.13
N PHE A 39 -51.33 -35.25 19.14
CA PHE A 39 -51.80 -36.63 19.04
C PHE A 39 -51.32 -37.51 20.20
N VAL A 40 -50.08 -37.31 20.66
CA VAL A 40 -49.56 -38.03 21.86
C VAL A 40 -50.37 -37.67 23.10
N GLY A 41 -50.71 -36.38 23.30
CA GLY A 41 -51.53 -35.89 24.40
C GLY A 41 -52.93 -36.49 24.38
N LEU A 42 -53.58 -36.57 23.23
CA LEU A 42 -54.88 -37.22 23.10
C LEU A 42 -54.82 -38.71 23.43
N LYS A 43 -53.80 -39.45 22.97
CA LYS A 43 -53.61 -40.87 23.29
C LYS A 43 -53.33 -41.09 24.78
N ALA A 44 -52.69 -40.14 25.45
CA ALA A 44 -52.44 -40.15 26.89
C ALA A 44 -53.69 -39.80 27.75
N GLY A 45 -54.82 -39.54 27.11
CA GLY A 45 -56.08 -39.23 27.82
C GLY A 45 -56.23 -37.77 28.23
N LEU A 46 -55.41 -36.87 27.72
CA LEU A 46 -55.54 -35.43 27.99
C LEU A 46 -56.75 -34.86 27.26
N TRP A 47 -57.40 -33.88 27.88
CA TRP A 47 -58.45 -33.12 27.22
C TRP A 47 -57.91 -32.38 26.01
N PRO A 48 -58.63 -32.28 24.87
CA PRO A 48 -58.17 -31.67 23.65
C PRO A 48 -57.65 -30.23 23.82
N SER A 49 -58.26 -29.45 24.70
CA SER A 49 -57.80 -28.08 25.01
C SER A 49 -56.44 -28.08 25.72
N VAL A 50 -56.20 -29.00 26.65
CA VAL A 50 -54.92 -29.11 27.36
C VAL A 50 -53.82 -29.63 26.41
N ALA A 51 -54.11 -30.62 25.58
CA ALA A 51 -53.20 -31.13 24.57
C ALA A 51 -52.82 -30.03 23.54
N GLY A 52 -53.80 -29.20 23.17
CA GLY A 52 -53.56 -28.06 22.26
C GLY A 52 -52.63 -26.99 22.86
N VAL A 53 -52.86 -26.61 24.13
CA VAL A 53 -51.99 -25.62 24.79
C VAL A 53 -50.56 -26.17 24.94
N LEU A 54 -50.42 -27.43 25.38
CA LEU A 54 -49.09 -28.03 25.56
C LEU A 54 -48.32 -28.14 24.25
N SER A 55 -48.98 -28.57 23.14
CA SER A 55 -48.34 -28.65 21.83
C SER A 55 -47.91 -27.29 21.31
N GLY A 56 -48.71 -26.23 21.55
CA GLY A 56 -48.35 -24.84 21.19
C GLY A 56 -47.12 -24.35 21.95
N LEU A 57 -47.04 -24.63 23.27
CA LEU A 57 -45.86 -24.23 24.06
C LEU A 57 -44.58 -24.95 23.62
N VAL A 58 -44.66 -26.25 23.32
CA VAL A 58 -43.50 -27.02 22.81
C VAL A 58 -43.07 -26.51 21.44
N ALA A 59 -44.02 -26.26 20.54
CA ALA A 59 -43.71 -25.68 19.23
C ALA A 59 -43.03 -24.30 19.32
N LEU A 60 -43.53 -23.44 20.23
CA LEU A 60 -42.93 -22.13 20.47
C LEU A 60 -41.50 -22.26 21.00
N ALA A 61 -41.24 -23.20 21.90
CA ALA A 61 -39.89 -23.50 22.41
C ALA A 61 -38.94 -23.95 21.29
N VAL A 62 -39.41 -24.84 20.41
CA VAL A 62 -38.62 -25.32 19.24
C VAL A 62 -38.30 -24.17 18.29
N VAL A 63 -39.31 -23.36 17.92
CA VAL A 63 -39.10 -22.21 17.07
C VAL A 63 -38.09 -21.24 17.71
N TRP A 64 -38.22 -20.96 18.99
CA TRP A 64 -37.32 -20.04 19.70
C TRP A 64 -35.85 -20.54 19.70
N VAL A 65 -35.62 -21.83 19.92
CA VAL A 65 -34.28 -22.44 19.90
C VAL A 65 -33.70 -22.37 18.49
N LEU A 66 -34.46 -22.74 17.47
CA LEU A 66 -33.99 -22.75 16.06
C LEU A 66 -33.79 -21.33 15.52
N ALA A 67 -34.67 -20.38 15.84
CA ALA A 67 -34.55 -18.98 15.45
C ALA A 67 -33.32 -18.30 16.06
N ARG A 68 -32.85 -18.70 17.23
CA ARG A 68 -31.58 -18.24 17.80
C ARG A 68 -30.40 -18.52 16.89
N GLY A 69 -30.38 -19.63 16.16
CA GLY A 69 -29.35 -19.95 15.18
C GLY A 69 -29.27 -18.95 14.04
N LEU A 70 -30.40 -18.38 13.62
CA LEU A 70 -30.48 -17.40 12.54
C LEU A 70 -30.13 -15.97 13.02
N THR A 71 -30.57 -15.61 14.23
CA THR A 71 -30.42 -14.22 14.72
C THR A 71 -29.05 -13.95 15.37
N SER A 72 -28.36 -14.98 15.87
CA SER A 72 -27.06 -14.81 16.54
C SER A 72 -25.98 -14.22 15.60
N PRO A 73 -25.78 -14.70 14.36
CA PRO A 73 -24.79 -14.10 13.45
C PRO A 73 -25.09 -12.63 13.12
N LEU A 74 -26.37 -12.29 12.97
CA LEU A 74 -26.78 -10.90 12.70
C LEU A 74 -26.46 -9.99 13.89
N ARG A 75 -26.66 -10.45 15.12
CA ARG A 75 -26.27 -9.70 16.32
C ARG A 75 -24.76 -9.55 16.45
N GLU A 76 -24.00 -10.58 16.09
CA GLU A 76 -22.54 -10.52 16.04
C GLU A 76 -22.08 -9.45 15.02
N MET A 77 -22.74 -9.37 13.84
CA MET A 77 -22.47 -8.35 12.84
C MET A 77 -22.76 -6.93 13.35
N VAL A 78 -23.90 -6.73 14.02
CA VAL A 78 -24.23 -5.44 14.63
C VAL A 78 -23.18 -5.03 15.64
N ALA A 79 -22.82 -5.91 16.57
CA ALA A 79 -21.79 -5.64 17.58
C ALA A 79 -20.41 -5.35 16.94
N ALA A 80 -20.03 -6.11 15.90
CA ALA A 80 -18.79 -5.89 15.17
C ALA A 80 -18.80 -4.56 14.42
N THR A 81 -19.93 -4.18 13.81
CA THR A 81 -20.09 -2.88 13.14
C THR A 81 -19.98 -1.71 14.13
N GLU A 82 -20.58 -1.84 15.32
CA GLU A 82 -20.43 -0.86 16.38
C GLU A 82 -18.98 -0.76 16.90
N ALA A 83 -18.26 -1.88 16.99
CA ALA A 83 -16.84 -1.88 17.35
C ALA A 83 -16.01 -1.14 16.27
N MET A 84 -16.27 -1.41 14.98
CA MET A 84 -15.64 -0.70 13.86
C MET A 84 -15.92 0.79 13.87
N ALA A 85 -17.15 1.21 14.19
CA ALA A 85 -17.51 2.63 14.32
C ALA A 85 -16.71 3.33 15.44
N ARG A 86 -16.25 2.60 16.45
CA ARG A 86 -15.35 3.10 17.50
C ARG A 86 -13.86 2.99 17.15
N GLY A 87 -13.52 2.54 15.94
CA GLY A 87 -12.14 2.38 15.47
C GLY A 87 -11.50 1.02 15.77
N ASP A 88 -12.25 0.04 16.27
CA ASP A 88 -11.76 -1.34 16.43
C ASP A 88 -12.02 -2.15 15.15
N PHE A 89 -11.08 -2.09 14.23
CA PHE A 89 -11.13 -2.83 12.96
C PHE A 89 -10.66 -4.30 13.10
N THR A 90 -10.35 -4.75 14.32
CA THR A 90 -9.96 -6.16 14.57
C THR A 90 -11.15 -7.07 14.77
N ALA A 91 -12.34 -6.51 15.01
CA ALA A 91 -13.57 -7.24 15.17
C ALA A 91 -13.86 -8.13 13.95
N ARG A 92 -14.23 -9.38 14.19
CA ARG A 92 -14.59 -10.36 13.14
C ARG A 92 -15.87 -11.07 13.52
N VAL A 93 -16.62 -11.44 12.50
CA VAL A 93 -17.87 -12.23 12.63
C VAL A 93 -17.61 -13.68 12.28
N THR A 94 -18.24 -14.59 12.99
CA THR A 94 -18.11 -16.02 12.74
C THR A 94 -18.90 -16.41 11.48
N ALA A 95 -18.19 -16.78 10.40
CA ALA A 95 -18.77 -17.15 9.11
C ALA A 95 -18.80 -18.68 8.95
N ILE A 96 -19.67 -19.39 9.69
CA ILE A 96 -19.79 -20.86 9.63
C ILE A 96 -20.88 -21.29 8.65
N SER A 97 -21.89 -20.45 8.41
CA SER A 97 -23.04 -20.80 7.57
C SER A 97 -22.68 -20.74 6.08
N HIS A 98 -23.30 -21.64 5.28
CA HIS A 98 -23.12 -21.71 3.83
C HIS A 98 -24.25 -21.00 3.05
N ASP A 99 -25.08 -20.22 3.73
CA ASP A 99 -26.18 -19.46 3.18
C ASP A 99 -25.83 -17.97 2.95
N GLU A 100 -26.84 -17.16 2.68
CA GLU A 100 -26.72 -15.71 2.47
C GLU A 100 -26.14 -15.00 3.68
N ILE A 101 -26.36 -15.49 4.89
CA ILE A 101 -25.79 -14.93 6.13
C ILE A 101 -24.29 -15.22 6.20
N GLY A 102 -23.87 -16.41 5.82
CA GLY A 102 -22.45 -16.76 5.72
C GLY A 102 -21.73 -15.92 4.67
N THR A 103 -22.33 -15.72 3.50
CA THR A 103 -21.80 -14.85 2.44
C THR A 103 -21.62 -13.41 2.94
N LEU A 104 -22.63 -12.89 3.65
CA LEU A 104 -22.55 -11.57 4.26
C LEU A 104 -21.44 -11.46 5.31
N ALA A 105 -21.29 -12.50 6.16
CA ALA A 105 -20.23 -12.56 7.15
C ALA A 105 -18.82 -12.56 6.52
N HIS A 106 -18.64 -13.29 5.42
CA HIS A 106 -17.38 -13.27 4.67
C HIS A 106 -17.08 -11.89 4.08
N ALA A 107 -18.05 -11.27 3.41
CA ALA A 107 -17.91 -9.92 2.86
C ALA A 107 -17.60 -8.88 3.95
N PHE A 108 -18.28 -8.96 5.10
CA PHE A 108 -17.99 -8.12 6.26
C PHE A 108 -16.54 -8.31 6.75
N ASN A 109 -16.08 -9.55 6.91
CA ASN A 109 -14.73 -9.84 7.38
C ASN A 109 -13.65 -9.35 6.40
N GLN A 110 -13.93 -9.43 5.10
CA GLN A 110 -13.05 -8.89 4.07
C GLN A 110 -12.95 -7.36 4.20
N MET A 111 -14.08 -6.65 4.25
CA MET A 111 -14.11 -5.20 4.46
C MET A 111 -13.39 -4.79 5.75
N ALA A 112 -13.62 -5.53 6.85
CA ALA A 112 -12.94 -5.29 8.13
C ALA A 112 -11.42 -5.50 8.05
N ALA A 113 -10.96 -6.46 7.23
CA ALA A 113 -9.53 -6.67 6.99
C ALA A 113 -8.90 -5.52 6.19
N GLU A 114 -9.57 -5.04 5.15
CA GLU A 114 -9.13 -3.91 4.33
C GLU A 114 -9.05 -2.62 5.15
N LEU A 115 -10.07 -2.34 5.99
CA LEU A 115 -10.06 -1.18 6.88
C LEU A 115 -8.96 -1.28 7.95
N ALA A 116 -8.75 -2.46 8.53
CA ALA A 116 -7.68 -2.68 9.51
C ALA A 116 -6.29 -2.43 8.91
N GLU A 117 -6.07 -2.87 7.67
CA GLU A 117 -4.80 -2.64 6.96
C GLU A 117 -4.61 -1.15 6.62
N THR A 118 -5.66 -0.49 6.12
CA THR A 118 -5.64 0.96 5.84
C THR A 118 -5.32 1.76 7.11
N ASP A 119 -5.97 1.45 8.24
CA ASP A 119 -5.72 2.14 9.51
C ASP A 119 -4.31 1.86 10.05
N ARG A 120 -3.81 0.64 9.89
CA ARG A 120 -2.43 0.28 10.22
C ARG A 120 -1.44 1.11 9.41
N LEU A 121 -1.60 1.14 8.08
CA LEU A 121 -0.75 1.92 7.18
C LEU A 121 -0.77 3.42 7.53
N ARG A 122 -1.94 3.97 7.89
CA ARG A 122 -2.07 5.36 8.34
C ARG A 122 -1.32 5.63 9.65
N ARG A 123 -1.41 4.73 10.63
CA ARG A 123 -0.68 4.87 11.91
C ARG A 123 0.83 4.75 11.70
N ASP A 124 1.27 3.80 10.88
CA ASP A 124 2.68 3.61 10.54
C ASP A 124 3.22 4.85 9.79
N LEU A 125 2.42 5.45 8.90
CA LEU A 125 2.73 6.72 8.23
C LEU A 125 3.01 7.83 9.25
N VAL A 126 2.07 8.09 10.16
CA VAL A 126 2.20 9.17 11.16
C VAL A 126 3.41 8.94 12.08
N ALA A 127 3.63 7.70 12.51
CA ALA A 127 4.77 7.34 13.36
C ALA A 127 6.10 7.58 12.65
N ASN A 128 6.23 7.10 11.41
CA ASN A 128 7.46 7.23 10.62
C ASN A 128 7.74 8.69 10.26
N VAL A 129 6.73 9.45 9.81
CA VAL A 129 6.86 10.89 9.55
C VAL A 129 7.34 11.64 10.79
N SER A 130 6.74 11.36 11.94
CA SER A 130 7.13 12.00 13.21
C SER A 130 8.59 11.71 13.58
N HIS A 131 9.04 10.48 13.30
CA HIS A 131 10.42 10.09 13.56
C HIS A 131 11.40 10.78 12.61
N GLU A 132 11.10 10.77 11.29
CA GLU A 132 11.94 11.37 10.25
C GLU A 132 12.02 12.91 10.34
N LEU A 133 10.98 13.56 10.86
CA LEU A 133 11.00 15.00 11.15
C LEU A 133 11.79 15.32 12.43
N ARG A 134 11.66 14.51 13.48
CA ARG A 134 12.28 14.78 14.77
C ARG A 134 13.81 14.80 14.69
N THR A 135 14.40 13.88 13.93
CA THR A 135 15.87 13.75 13.83
C THR A 135 16.55 15.01 13.29
N PRO A 136 16.20 15.55 12.10
CA PRO A 136 16.83 16.78 11.59
C PRO A 136 16.47 18.01 12.43
N ILE A 137 15.28 18.09 13.02
CA ILE A 137 14.90 19.19 13.91
C ILE A 137 15.78 19.18 15.16
N ALA A 138 15.99 18.03 15.80
CA ALA A 138 16.86 17.91 16.97
C ALA A 138 18.32 18.25 16.65
N ALA A 139 18.81 17.84 15.47
CA ALA A 139 20.15 18.20 15.02
C ALA A 139 20.31 19.70 14.81
N LEU A 140 19.35 20.36 14.15
CA LEU A 140 19.32 21.82 13.99
C LEU A 140 19.26 22.54 15.34
N GLN A 141 18.40 22.07 16.25
CA GLN A 141 18.23 22.65 17.56
C GLN A 141 19.53 22.57 18.36
N ALA A 142 20.21 21.43 18.40
CA ALA A 142 21.48 21.26 19.10
C ALA A 142 22.58 22.19 18.58
N VAL A 143 22.67 22.38 17.24
CA VAL A 143 23.63 23.31 16.64
C VAL A 143 23.29 24.76 17.02
N LEU A 144 22.01 25.14 16.96
CA LEU A 144 21.56 26.49 17.31
C LEU A 144 21.79 26.79 18.82
N GLU A 145 21.50 25.84 19.72
CA GLU A 145 21.75 25.96 21.13
C GLU A 145 23.25 26.20 21.42
N ASN A 146 24.14 25.41 20.77
CA ASN A 146 25.58 25.61 20.90
C ASN A 146 26.05 27.00 20.40
N LEU A 147 25.42 27.53 19.33
CA LEU A 147 25.72 28.87 18.83
C LEU A 147 25.24 29.98 19.81
N VAL A 148 24.04 29.82 20.37
CA VAL A 148 23.44 30.75 21.34
C VAL A 148 24.26 30.79 22.64
N ASP A 149 24.72 29.63 23.11
CA ASP A 149 25.53 29.50 24.34
C ASP A 149 27.00 29.94 24.15
N GLY A 150 27.39 30.32 22.91
CA GLY A 150 28.74 30.76 22.57
C GLY A 150 29.80 29.64 22.59
N VAL A 151 29.36 28.37 22.64
CA VAL A 151 30.24 27.19 22.60
C VAL A 151 30.65 26.86 21.16
N GLY A 152 29.71 27.04 20.20
CA GLY A 152 29.92 26.86 18.77
C GLY A 152 30.26 28.16 18.04
N LYS A 153 30.82 28.04 16.82
CA LYS A 153 31.05 29.16 15.92
C LYS A 153 30.14 29.06 14.72
N ALA A 154 29.61 30.20 14.28
CA ALA A 154 28.85 30.31 13.04
C ALA A 154 29.82 30.37 11.82
N ASP A 155 30.62 29.30 11.66
CA ASP A 155 31.51 29.20 10.49
C ASP A 155 30.76 28.64 9.27
N PRO A 156 31.33 28.78 8.07
CA PRO A 156 30.69 28.31 6.84
C PRO A 156 30.34 26.82 6.83
N GLU A 157 31.10 25.97 7.52
CA GLU A 157 30.87 24.54 7.62
C GLU A 157 29.65 24.23 8.48
N THR A 158 29.53 24.87 9.64
CA THR A 158 28.36 24.77 10.52
C THR A 158 27.10 25.26 9.83
N LEU A 159 27.17 26.41 9.14
CA LEU A 159 26.03 26.97 8.39
C LEU A 159 25.61 26.09 7.20
N SER A 160 26.58 25.52 6.50
CA SER A 160 26.29 24.59 5.39
C SER A 160 25.61 23.31 5.89
N THR A 161 26.04 22.78 7.04
CA THR A 161 25.40 21.62 7.66
C THR A 161 23.96 21.91 8.06
N MET A 162 23.70 23.09 8.64
CA MET A 162 22.33 23.53 8.97
C MET A 162 21.46 23.67 7.72
N LEU A 163 22.00 24.29 6.65
CA LEU A 163 21.28 24.44 5.38
C LEU A 163 20.90 23.09 4.81
N ALA A 164 21.81 22.11 4.79
CA ALA A 164 21.55 20.76 4.32
C ALA A 164 20.41 20.09 5.10
N GLN A 165 20.30 20.30 6.42
CA GLN A 165 19.19 19.77 7.23
C GLN A 165 17.85 20.47 6.90
N VAL A 166 17.85 21.79 6.64
CA VAL A 166 16.64 22.52 6.21
C VAL A 166 16.18 22.04 4.84
N GLU A 167 17.07 21.85 3.89
CA GLU A 167 16.77 21.32 2.56
C GLU A 167 16.22 19.88 2.65
N ARG A 168 16.80 19.05 3.53
CA ARG A 168 16.29 17.70 3.80
C ARG A 168 14.85 17.74 4.33
N LEU A 169 14.55 18.65 5.27
CA LEU A 169 13.18 18.85 5.78
C LEU A 169 12.23 19.30 4.65
N GLY A 170 12.67 20.23 3.80
CA GLY A 170 11.89 20.69 2.65
C GLY A 170 11.53 19.53 1.71
N ARG A 171 12.51 18.68 1.35
CA ARG A 171 12.27 17.47 0.54
C ARG A 171 11.27 16.52 1.21
N LEU A 172 11.39 16.28 2.52
CA LEU A 172 10.46 15.40 3.24
C LEU A 172 9.02 15.95 3.21
N VAL A 173 8.84 17.26 3.44
CA VAL A 173 7.52 17.90 3.37
C VAL A 173 6.94 17.77 1.95
N GLN A 174 7.73 17.99 0.91
CA GLN A 174 7.27 17.82 -0.47
C GLN A 174 6.83 16.39 -0.77
N GLN A 175 7.61 15.38 -0.32
CA GLN A 175 7.25 13.98 -0.45
C GLN A 175 5.94 13.64 0.26
N LEU A 176 5.66 14.25 1.42
CA LEU A 176 4.39 14.07 2.14
C LEU A 176 3.22 14.71 1.43
N LEU A 177 3.40 15.89 0.84
CA LEU A 177 2.37 16.54 0.02
C LEU A 177 2.05 15.72 -1.22
N ASP A 178 3.07 15.18 -1.89
CA ASP A 178 2.89 14.30 -3.04
C ASP A 178 2.14 13.02 -2.62
N LEU A 179 2.49 12.42 -1.48
CA LEU A 179 1.78 11.26 -0.92
C LEU A 179 0.31 11.56 -0.61
N SER A 180 0.01 12.72 -0.03
CA SER A 180 -1.37 13.15 0.26
C SER A 180 -2.21 13.34 -1.01
N ARG A 181 -1.61 13.93 -2.06
CA ARG A 181 -2.25 14.06 -3.38
C ARG A 181 -2.51 12.71 -4.04
N LEU A 182 -1.61 11.76 -3.82
CA LEU A 182 -1.70 10.37 -4.24
C LEU A 182 -2.94 9.68 -3.64
N GLU A 183 -3.11 9.81 -2.33
CA GLU A 183 -4.22 9.17 -1.62
C GLU A 183 -5.58 9.74 -2.02
N SER A 184 -5.64 11.02 -2.37
CA SER A 184 -6.87 11.66 -2.84
C SER A 184 -7.25 11.32 -4.29
N GLY A 185 -6.37 10.68 -5.06
CA GLY A 185 -6.61 10.36 -6.47
C GLY A 185 -6.84 11.58 -7.37
N THR A 186 -6.48 12.78 -6.89
CA THR A 186 -6.86 14.06 -7.51
C THR A 186 -5.78 14.68 -8.38
N LEU A 187 -4.68 13.95 -8.65
CA LEU A 187 -3.58 14.52 -9.42
C LEU A 187 -3.78 14.27 -10.93
N PRO A 188 -4.24 15.25 -11.71
CA PRO A 188 -4.22 15.14 -13.16
C PRO A 188 -2.76 15.11 -13.64
N LEU A 189 -2.45 14.27 -14.63
CA LEU A 189 -1.18 14.32 -15.33
C LEU A 189 -1.23 15.44 -16.36
N ASP A 190 -0.21 16.28 -16.37
CA ASP A 190 0.04 17.28 -17.44
C ASP A 190 0.93 16.64 -18.51
N ARG A 191 0.28 15.98 -19.49
CA ARG A 191 1.00 15.23 -20.54
C ARG A 191 1.32 16.11 -21.70
N ASP A 192 2.61 16.34 -21.91
CA ASP A 192 3.16 17.06 -23.05
C ASP A 192 4.24 16.23 -23.75
N LEU A 193 4.51 16.57 -25.02
CA LEU A 193 5.58 15.96 -25.78
C LEU A 193 6.90 16.69 -25.48
N PHE A 194 7.82 16.06 -24.76
CA PHE A 194 9.09 16.64 -24.33
C PHE A 194 10.30 15.79 -24.71
N ASP A 195 11.47 16.42 -24.77
CA ASP A 195 12.75 15.74 -25.03
C ASP A 195 13.24 15.03 -23.76
N VAL A 196 13.46 13.69 -23.84
CA VAL A 196 13.82 12.86 -22.68
C VAL A 196 15.25 13.14 -22.20
N ARG A 197 16.19 13.42 -23.10
CA ARG A 197 17.60 13.67 -22.74
C ARG A 197 17.80 14.84 -21.76
N PRO A 198 17.27 16.05 -21.99
CA PRO A 198 17.44 17.20 -21.10
C PRO A 198 16.88 16.91 -19.70
N MET A 199 15.76 16.16 -19.59
CA MET A 199 15.15 15.77 -18.33
C MET A 199 16.10 14.86 -17.53
N ILE A 200 16.69 13.84 -18.16
CA ILE A 200 17.67 12.94 -17.51
C ILE A 200 18.91 13.71 -17.07
N GLU A 201 19.46 14.55 -17.94
CA GLU A 201 20.64 15.35 -17.63
C GLU A 201 20.39 16.34 -16.48
N HIS A 202 19.15 16.83 -16.36
CA HIS A 202 18.76 17.67 -15.23
C HIS A 202 18.79 16.89 -13.91
N ALA A 203 18.17 15.72 -13.85
CA ALA A 203 18.17 14.86 -12.66
C ALA A 203 19.58 14.43 -12.24
N ILE A 204 20.47 14.17 -13.20
CA ILE A 204 21.87 13.84 -12.93
C ILE A 204 22.62 15.04 -12.36
N ARG A 205 22.48 16.25 -12.95
CA ARG A 205 23.14 17.47 -12.45
C ARG A 205 22.77 17.77 -11.00
N GLU A 206 21.50 17.64 -10.63
CA GLU A 206 21.06 17.82 -9.24
C GLU A 206 21.75 16.83 -8.29
N SER A 207 21.85 15.57 -8.68
CA SER A 207 22.49 14.53 -7.88
C SER A 207 24.02 14.70 -7.79
N GLN A 208 24.67 15.18 -8.85
CA GLN A 208 26.12 15.43 -8.87
C GLN A 208 26.56 16.48 -7.86
N LEU A 209 25.72 17.47 -7.57
CA LEU A 209 26.01 18.49 -6.55
C LEU A 209 26.16 17.89 -5.15
N HIS A 210 25.45 16.80 -4.87
CA HIS A 210 25.43 16.13 -3.55
C HIS A 210 26.31 14.88 -3.49
N ALA A 211 26.80 14.38 -4.61
CA ALA A 211 27.61 13.16 -4.72
C ALA A 211 28.78 13.32 -5.69
N PRO A 212 29.78 14.17 -5.39
CA PRO A 212 30.89 14.47 -6.29
C PRO A 212 31.80 13.27 -6.56
N ASP A 213 31.79 12.26 -5.69
CA ASP A 213 32.62 11.07 -5.80
C ASP A 213 31.99 9.92 -6.62
N VAL A 214 30.77 10.12 -7.18
CA VAL A 214 30.08 9.11 -7.99
C VAL A 214 30.21 9.44 -9.47
N TYR A 215 30.52 8.42 -10.29
CA TYR A 215 30.60 8.59 -11.74
C TYR A 215 29.24 8.34 -12.39
N PHE A 216 28.77 9.35 -13.14
CA PHE A 216 27.48 9.23 -13.85
C PHE A 216 27.72 8.94 -15.35
N ALA A 217 26.92 8.02 -15.89
CA ALA A 217 26.85 7.76 -17.33
C ALA A 217 25.40 7.87 -17.79
N THR A 218 25.21 8.42 -19.01
CA THR A 218 23.89 8.58 -19.62
C THR A 218 23.84 7.92 -20.98
N GLU A 219 22.80 7.14 -21.23
CA GLU A 219 22.53 6.52 -22.52
C GLU A 219 21.07 6.74 -22.90
N VAL A 220 20.83 7.38 -24.07
CA VAL A 220 19.48 7.60 -24.60
C VAL A 220 19.41 6.97 -25.99
N VAL A 221 18.49 6.02 -26.19
CA VAL A 221 18.37 5.22 -27.43
C VAL A 221 16.92 5.25 -27.94
N PRO A 222 16.67 5.79 -29.13
CA PRO A 222 17.56 6.52 -30.00
C PRO A 222 18.11 7.79 -29.33
N ARG A 223 19.22 8.34 -29.85
CA ARG A 223 19.98 9.42 -29.17
C ARG A 223 19.10 10.58 -28.71
N ASP A 224 18.14 10.95 -29.52
CA ASP A 224 17.20 12.04 -29.25
C ASP A 224 15.79 11.56 -29.61
N PHE A 225 14.96 11.34 -28.60
CA PHE A 225 13.55 11.04 -28.80
C PHE A 225 12.69 11.85 -27.83
N ARG A 226 11.46 12.11 -28.24
CA ARG A 226 10.44 12.81 -27.46
C ARG A 226 9.41 11.82 -26.98
N LEU A 227 8.94 12.00 -25.76
CA LEU A 227 7.93 11.17 -25.10
C LEU A 227 6.74 12.06 -24.72
N GLU A 228 5.52 11.58 -24.99
CA GLU A 228 4.29 12.20 -24.50
C GLU A 228 3.98 11.68 -23.10
N ALA A 229 4.31 12.47 -22.09
CA ALA A 229 4.09 12.16 -20.68
C ALA A 229 4.20 13.44 -19.83
N ASP A 230 3.98 13.34 -18.53
CA ASP A 230 4.24 14.44 -17.59
C ASP A 230 5.74 14.50 -17.26
N SER A 231 6.43 15.49 -17.83
CA SER A 231 7.90 15.62 -17.75
C SER A 231 8.38 15.87 -16.32
N GLU A 232 7.63 16.66 -15.53
CA GLU A 232 7.99 16.99 -14.15
C GLU A 232 7.87 15.74 -13.25
N ARG A 233 6.82 14.96 -13.46
CA ARG A 233 6.62 13.69 -12.73
C ARG A 233 7.64 12.62 -13.12
N LEU A 234 7.98 12.50 -14.41
CA LEU A 234 9.02 11.56 -14.83
C LEU A 234 10.42 12.00 -14.38
N HIS A 235 10.70 13.30 -14.34
CA HIS A 235 11.91 13.81 -13.70
C HIS A 235 11.98 13.35 -12.23
N GLN A 236 10.87 13.45 -11.46
CA GLN A 236 10.79 12.99 -10.07
C GLN A 236 11.05 11.48 -9.95
N VAL A 237 10.57 10.65 -10.91
CA VAL A 237 10.88 9.21 -10.94
C VAL A 237 12.38 8.97 -11.11
N VAL A 238 12.99 9.63 -12.10
CA VAL A 238 14.43 9.48 -12.38
C VAL A 238 15.26 9.99 -11.19
N ALA A 239 14.91 11.14 -10.62
CA ALA A 239 15.59 11.69 -9.44
C ALA A 239 15.54 10.74 -8.24
N ASN A 240 14.39 10.13 -7.95
CA ASN A 240 14.25 9.12 -6.88
C ASN A 240 15.10 7.87 -7.14
N PHE A 241 15.19 7.42 -8.39
CA PHE A 241 16.05 6.28 -8.76
C PHE A 241 17.52 6.61 -8.62
N VAL A 242 17.93 7.80 -9.11
CA VAL A 242 19.33 8.26 -9.04
C VAL A 242 19.74 8.48 -7.58
N GLU A 243 18.91 9.12 -6.76
CA GLU A 243 19.18 9.29 -5.33
C GLU A 243 19.38 7.93 -4.63
N ASN A 244 18.52 6.97 -4.95
CA ASN A 244 18.66 5.60 -4.40
C ASN A 244 19.96 4.93 -4.88
N ALA A 245 20.29 5.03 -6.17
CA ALA A 245 21.49 4.47 -6.74
C ALA A 245 22.76 5.09 -6.13
N VAL A 246 22.81 6.40 -5.98
CA VAL A 246 23.93 7.13 -5.34
C VAL A 246 24.11 6.68 -3.89
N ARG A 247 23.03 6.60 -3.13
CA ARG A 247 23.06 6.19 -1.72
C ARG A 247 23.64 4.80 -1.50
N HIS A 248 23.38 3.88 -2.42
CA HIS A 248 23.81 2.48 -2.31
C HIS A 248 25.06 2.15 -3.10
N SER A 249 25.57 3.07 -3.93
CA SER A 249 26.82 2.91 -4.67
C SER A 249 28.02 2.96 -3.73
N PRO A 250 29.07 2.17 -4.00
CA PRO A 250 30.34 2.31 -3.29
C PRO A 250 31.01 3.65 -3.64
N PRO A 251 31.95 4.13 -2.82
CA PRO A 251 32.76 5.29 -3.15
C PRO A 251 33.42 5.12 -4.52
N LYS A 252 33.33 6.13 -5.38
CA LYS A 252 33.78 6.10 -6.79
C LYS A 252 33.06 5.06 -7.66
N GLY A 253 31.87 4.59 -7.21
CA GLY A 253 31.00 3.71 -7.98
C GLY A 253 30.39 4.42 -9.17
N ARG A 254 29.81 3.64 -10.08
CA ARG A 254 29.19 4.13 -11.30
C ARG A 254 27.67 4.02 -11.21
N VAL A 255 26.97 5.12 -11.53
CA VAL A 255 25.52 5.15 -11.73
C VAL A 255 25.25 5.41 -13.21
N CYS A 256 24.50 4.50 -13.85
CA CYS A 256 24.14 4.64 -15.26
C CYS A 256 22.65 4.89 -15.39
N VAL A 257 22.28 6.00 -16.04
CA VAL A 257 20.89 6.36 -16.35
C VAL A 257 20.64 6.12 -17.83
N ARG A 258 19.68 5.26 -18.15
CA ARG A 258 19.37 4.87 -19.52
C ARG A 258 17.92 5.15 -19.84
N ALA A 259 17.64 5.72 -21.00
CA ALA A 259 16.31 5.83 -21.58
C ALA A 259 16.26 5.18 -22.95
N ILE A 260 15.28 4.31 -23.14
CA ILE A 260 15.14 3.53 -24.38
C ILE A 260 13.70 3.70 -24.87
N ALA A 261 13.53 4.18 -26.10
CA ALA A 261 12.24 4.18 -26.76
C ALA A 261 11.79 2.73 -27.02
N ALA A 262 10.56 2.39 -26.62
CA ALA A 262 10.02 1.06 -26.83
C ALA A 262 9.44 0.91 -28.24
N PRO A 263 9.61 -0.24 -28.92
CA PRO A 263 9.12 -0.46 -30.28
C PRO A 263 7.60 -0.40 -30.41
N ASP A 264 6.89 -0.72 -29.33
CA ASP A 264 5.41 -0.74 -29.22
C ASP A 264 4.84 0.60 -28.74
N GLY A 265 5.67 1.63 -28.66
CA GLY A 265 5.36 2.95 -28.11
C GLY A 265 5.76 3.06 -26.63
N GLY A 266 5.95 4.31 -26.20
CA GLY A 266 6.42 4.60 -24.85
C GLY A 266 7.94 4.52 -24.68
N ALA A 267 8.39 4.58 -23.44
CA ALA A 267 9.81 4.55 -23.08
C ALA A 267 10.09 3.67 -21.88
N ARG A 268 11.30 3.14 -21.82
CA ARG A 268 11.86 2.45 -20.66
C ARG A 268 12.97 3.30 -20.07
N LEU A 269 12.79 3.69 -18.80
CA LEU A 269 13.75 4.42 -17.99
C LEU A 269 14.44 3.45 -17.06
N GLU A 270 15.76 3.41 -17.07
CA GLU A 270 16.56 2.53 -16.24
C GLU A 270 17.61 3.33 -15.47
N VAL A 271 17.79 3.02 -14.20
CA VAL A 271 18.93 3.48 -13.41
C VAL A 271 19.59 2.29 -12.78
N SER A 272 20.89 2.13 -13.03
CA SER A 272 21.68 1.02 -12.50
C SER A 272 22.84 1.54 -11.67
N ASP A 273 23.12 0.85 -10.57
CA ASP A 273 24.24 1.09 -9.65
C ASP A 273 25.14 -0.15 -9.51
N GLU A 274 26.27 0.05 -8.84
CA GLU A 274 27.26 -1.00 -8.51
C GLU A 274 27.22 -1.35 -7.00
N GLY A 275 26.08 -1.12 -6.36
CA GLY A 275 25.86 -1.41 -4.94
C GLY A 275 25.71 -2.90 -4.62
N PRO A 276 25.27 -3.24 -3.39
CA PRO A 276 25.09 -4.63 -2.96
C PRO A 276 23.91 -5.33 -3.65
N GLY A 277 23.07 -4.58 -4.38
CA GLY A 277 21.81 -5.08 -4.94
C GLY A 277 20.70 -5.22 -3.89
N ILE A 278 19.56 -5.79 -4.32
CA ILE A 278 18.40 -6.01 -3.47
C ILE A 278 18.15 -7.52 -3.37
N PRO A 279 18.05 -8.10 -2.15
CA PRO A 279 17.71 -9.50 -1.95
C PRO A 279 16.37 -9.88 -2.58
N ASP A 280 16.25 -11.08 -3.16
CA ASP A 280 15.03 -11.53 -3.86
C ASP A 280 13.75 -11.43 -3.01
N GLY A 281 13.86 -11.63 -1.69
CA GLY A 281 12.70 -11.50 -0.76
C GLY A 281 12.26 -10.06 -0.49
N GLU A 282 13.03 -9.06 -0.93
CA GLU A 282 12.76 -7.63 -0.68
C GLU A 282 12.35 -6.87 -1.95
N VAL A 283 12.50 -7.48 -3.13
CA VAL A 283 12.28 -6.85 -4.45
C VAL A 283 10.89 -6.21 -4.60
N THR A 284 9.85 -6.83 -4.07
CA THR A 284 8.49 -6.26 -4.09
C THR A 284 8.28 -5.22 -3.00
N ARG A 285 8.98 -5.38 -1.87
CA ARG A 285 8.79 -4.55 -0.68
C ARG A 285 9.50 -3.20 -0.76
N VAL A 286 10.56 -3.07 -1.58
CA VAL A 286 11.29 -1.80 -1.72
C VAL A 286 10.43 -0.66 -2.27
N PHE A 287 9.28 -0.97 -2.88
CA PHE A 287 8.28 0.00 -3.33
C PHE A 287 7.18 0.28 -2.31
N GLU A 288 7.18 -0.43 -1.15
CA GLU A 288 6.26 -0.13 -0.06
C GLU A 288 6.67 1.19 0.62
N ARG A 289 5.68 1.94 1.08
CA ARG A 289 5.90 3.21 1.78
C ARG A 289 6.69 2.98 3.06
N PHE A 290 7.72 3.81 3.31
CA PHE A 290 8.59 3.75 4.49
C PHE A 290 9.38 2.45 4.63
N TYR A 291 9.39 1.61 3.59
CA TYR A 291 10.21 0.43 3.62
C TYR A 291 11.70 0.79 3.56
N ARG A 292 12.47 0.20 4.44
CA ARG A 292 13.94 0.27 4.46
C ARG A 292 14.48 -1.11 4.74
N ALA A 293 15.42 -1.56 3.94
CA ALA A 293 16.14 -2.81 4.19
C ALA A 293 16.85 -2.75 5.55
N ASP A 294 16.94 -3.88 6.25
CA ASP A 294 17.54 -3.93 7.60
C ASP A 294 18.99 -3.42 7.64
N SER A 295 19.74 -3.62 6.55
CA SER A 295 21.11 -3.10 6.36
C SER A 295 21.16 -1.55 6.27
N ALA A 296 20.08 -0.89 5.87
CA ALA A 296 20.01 0.56 5.71
C ALA A 296 19.47 1.29 6.97
N ARG A 297 19.00 0.56 7.97
CA ARG A 297 18.45 1.15 9.21
C ARG A 297 19.51 1.80 10.09
N SER A 298 20.77 1.40 9.96
CA SER A 298 21.89 1.89 10.78
C SER A 298 22.58 3.14 10.23
N SER A 299 22.26 3.58 9.01
CA SER A 299 22.87 4.79 8.43
C SER A 299 22.04 6.03 8.77
N SER A 300 22.68 7.05 9.37
CA SER A 300 22.11 8.36 9.69
C SER A 300 21.62 9.14 8.44
N ASP A 301 22.10 8.77 7.26
CA ASP A 301 21.79 9.40 5.97
C ASP A 301 20.63 8.72 5.23
N GLY A 302 19.88 7.84 5.88
CA GLY A 302 18.74 7.17 5.29
C GLY A 302 17.58 8.11 4.98
N GLY A 303 17.08 8.11 3.73
CA GLY A 303 15.85 8.80 3.35
C GLY A 303 14.61 8.17 3.99
N ALA A 304 13.48 8.88 3.95
CA ALA A 304 12.21 8.50 4.56
C ALA A 304 11.57 7.20 4.01
N GLY A 305 12.16 6.55 3.00
CA GLY A 305 11.59 5.36 2.36
C GLY A 305 10.32 5.66 1.53
N LEU A 306 10.15 6.92 1.11
CA LEU A 306 9.01 7.36 0.30
C LEU A 306 9.34 7.45 -1.19
N GLY A 307 10.60 7.69 -1.56
CA GLY A 307 11.00 7.99 -2.94
C GLY A 307 10.61 6.90 -3.94
N LEU A 308 10.90 5.63 -3.66
CA LEU A 308 10.54 4.52 -4.54
C LEU A 308 9.03 4.25 -4.59
N ALA A 309 8.31 4.46 -3.49
CA ALA A 309 6.86 4.37 -3.46
C ALA A 309 6.20 5.46 -4.31
N ILE A 310 6.71 6.70 -4.25
CA ILE A 310 6.27 7.82 -5.10
C ILE A 310 6.60 7.53 -6.57
N ALA A 311 7.81 7.04 -6.86
CA ALA A 311 8.20 6.68 -8.23
C ALA A 311 7.26 5.60 -8.81
N ARG A 312 6.95 4.56 -8.05
CA ARG A 312 6.00 3.52 -8.45
C ARG A 312 4.63 4.12 -8.79
N TRP A 313 4.11 4.94 -7.93
CA TRP A 313 2.81 5.55 -8.13
C TRP A 313 2.78 6.45 -9.39
N ILE A 314 3.80 7.30 -9.59
CA ILE A 314 3.89 8.13 -10.79
C ILE A 314 3.88 7.27 -12.05
N VAL A 315 4.62 6.17 -12.05
CA VAL A 315 4.67 5.22 -13.16
C VAL A 315 3.29 4.57 -13.38
N GLU A 316 2.61 4.13 -12.32
CA GLU A 316 1.25 3.56 -12.37
C GLU A 316 0.22 4.59 -12.87
N LEU A 317 0.31 5.86 -12.50
CA LEU A 317 -0.54 6.95 -13.04
C LEU A 317 -0.37 7.13 -14.55
N HIS A 318 0.85 6.91 -15.06
CA HIS A 318 1.11 6.92 -16.50
C HIS A 318 0.61 5.63 -17.19
N GLY A 319 0.08 4.65 -16.44
CA GLY A 319 -0.31 3.35 -16.96
C GLY A 319 0.87 2.42 -17.19
N GLY A 320 2.01 2.71 -16.58
CA GLY A 320 3.27 1.98 -16.71
C GLY A 320 3.47 0.91 -15.64
N ASP A 321 4.64 0.29 -15.67
CA ASP A 321 5.09 -0.72 -14.72
C ASP A 321 6.49 -0.38 -14.21
N ILE A 322 6.76 -0.74 -12.94
CA ILE A 322 8.04 -0.52 -12.28
C ILE A 322 8.55 -1.84 -11.70
N ARG A 323 9.84 -2.09 -11.89
CA ARG A 323 10.48 -3.30 -11.38
C ARG A 323 11.93 -3.09 -10.99
N VAL A 324 12.43 -4.00 -10.16
CA VAL A 324 13.85 -4.15 -9.85
C VAL A 324 14.41 -5.32 -10.66
N ALA A 325 15.60 -5.15 -11.18
CA ALA A 325 16.41 -6.20 -11.78
C ALA A 325 17.81 -6.19 -11.16
N ARG A 326 18.52 -7.31 -11.27
CA ARG A 326 19.93 -7.36 -10.89
C ARG A 326 20.77 -6.64 -11.93
N ASN A 327 21.79 -5.92 -11.49
CA ASN A 327 22.83 -5.39 -12.35
C ASN A 327 24.03 -6.33 -12.30
N GLU A 328 24.58 -6.70 -13.46
CA GLU A 328 25.75 -7.59 -13.53
C GLU A 328 27.03 -6.78 -13.60
N PRO A 329 28.12 -7.19 -12.91
CA PRO A 329 28.27 -8.41 -12.09
C PRO A 329 27.65 -8.27 -10.69
N HIS A 330 27.37 -7.08 -10.20
CA HIS A 330 26.72 -6.77 -8.92
C HIS A 330 26.03 -5.43 -9.02
N GLY A 331 25.04 -5.18 -8.16
CA GLY A 331 24.29 -3.95 -8.10
C GLY A 331 22.80 -4.12 -8.31
N CYS A 332 22.11 -2.99 -8.34
CA CYS A 332 20.68 -2.91 -8.59
C CYS A 332 20.41 -2.19 -9.92
N ARG A 333 19.32 -2.56 -10.57
CA ARG A 333 18.76 -1.85 -11.72
C ARG A 333 17.28 -1.60 -11.49
N MET A 334 16.93 -0.33 -11.31
CA MET A 334 15.54 0.12 -11.29
C MET A 334 15.07 0.35 -12.72
N VAL A 335 13.90 -0.19 -13.06
CA VAL A 335 13.33 -0.12 -14.40
C VAL A 335 11.90 0.38 -14.32
N ALA A 336 11.59 1.49 -14.99
CA ALA A 336 10.24 1.99 -15.19
C ALA A 336 9.89 1.92 -16.69
N THR A 337 8.73 1.35 -17.00
CA THR A 337 8.19 1.31 -18.37
C THR A 337 7.01 2.26 -18.43
N ILE A 338 7.06 3.26 -19.31
CA ILE A 338 6.05 4.30 -19.46
C ILE A 338 5.40 4.12 -20.83
N PRO A 339 4.12 3.75 -20.92
CA PRO A 339 3.39 3.75 -22.19
C PRO A 339 3.15 5.19 -22.65
N GLY A 340 3.19 5.42 -23.94
CA GLY A 340 2.95 6.75 -24.49
C GLY A 340 3.37 6.85 -25.95
N ARG A 341 3.15 8.02 -26.54
CA ARG A 341 3.61 8.29 -27.89
C ARG A 341 5.08 8.68 -27.84
N VAL A 342 5.87 8.06 -28.72
CA VAL A 342 7.28 8.41 -28.95
C VAL A 342 7.43 9.01 -30.33
N GLU A 343 8.08 10.16 -30.39
CA GLU A 343 8.52 10.76 -31.64
C GLU A 343 10.04 10.78 -31.67
N LEU A 344 10.61 10.30 -32.79
CA LEU A 344 12.04 10.44 -33.03
C LEU A 344 12.31 11.90 -33.41
N SER A 345 13.24 12.54 -32.71
CA SER A 345 13.68 13.89 -33.09
C SER A 345 14.28 13.80 -34.48
N ALA A 346 13.75 14.56 -35.43
CA ALA A 346 14.31 14.62 -36.77
C ALA A 346 15.75 15.14 -36.63
N LEU A 347 16.71 14.39 -37.13
CA LEU A 347 18.10 14.89 -37.27
C LEU A 347 18.04 16.26 -37.96
N PRO A 348 18.73 17.29 -37.45
CA PRO A 348 18.85 18.52 -38.16
C PRO A 348 19.44 18.18 -39.55
N THR A 349 18.68 18.51 -40.58
CA THR A 349 19.16 18.37 -41.96
C THR A 349 20.49 19.11 -42.05
N PRO A 350 21.60 18.50 -42.49
CA PRO A 350 22.84 19.23 -42.64
C PRO A 350 22.57 20.39 -43.60
N GLU A 351 22.68 21.62 -43.10
CA GLU A 351 22.70 22.79 -43.97
C GLU A 351 23.80 22.56 -44.97
N LEU A 352 23.44 22.31 -46.21
CA LEU A 352 24.36 22.37 -47.34
C LEU A 352 24.87 23.81 -47.42
N ILE A 353 26.06 24.02 -46.89
CA ILE A 353 26.81 25.25 -47.07
C ILE A 353 27.15 25.31 -48.57
N ASN A 354 26.44 26.18 -49.29
CA ASN A 354 26.77 26.59 -50.65
C ASN A 354 27.88 27.62 -50.62
#